data_7ec178ded8d54e7a525950094419aeea
#
_entry.id   7ec178ded8d54e7a525950094419aeea
#
_cell.length_a   1.000
_cell.length_b   1.000
_cell.length_c   1.000
_cell.angle_alpha   90.00
_cell.angle_beta   90.00
_cell.angle_gamma   90.00
#
_symmetry.space_group_name_H-M   'P 1'
#
loop_
_entity.id
_entity.type
_entity.pdbx_description
1 polymer ?
#
loop_
_entity_poly.entity_id
_entity_poly.type
_entity_poly.pdbx_seq_one_letter_code
_entity_poly.pdbx_strand_id
1 'polypeptide(L)'
;DEAGRPVLSGAVGYISVSHTDGYALLAYSLSNPVGVDMEHVDRNVSAAARRFLNESCLSAVPASERDIYMLASWCACEALFKLVGNIGGTYKDNVIVKPFLSGTHGTIDVSINGISPTYDCDLEAMYVNDGELFMLLVEAK
;
A
#
# COMPACT_ATOMS: atom_id res chain seq x y z
N ASP A 1 -14.49 6.93 11.64
CA ASP A 1 -14.91 5.89 12.58
C ASP A 1 -13.99 5.86 13.81
N GLU A 2 -14.24 4.94 14.73
CA GLU A 2 -13.44 4.80 15.96
C GLU A 2 -11.96 4.45 15.72
N ALA A 3 -11.64 3.88 14.57
CA ALA A 3 -10.27 3.58 14.13
C ALA A 3 -9.58 4.77 13.43
N GLY A 4 -10.22 5.93 13.38
CA GLY A 4 -9.68 7.13 12.74
C GLY A 4 -9.79 7.14 11.20
N ARG A 5 -10.49 6.15 10.62
CA ARG A 5 -10.70 6.10 9.17
C ARG A 5 -11.78 7.10 8.75
N PRO A 6 -11.63 7.78 7.61
CA PRO A 6 -12.66 8.66 7.10
C PRO A 6 -13.94 7.86 6.78
N VAL A 7 -15.09 8.46 7.05
CA VAL A 7 -16.40 7.89 6.74
C VAL A 7 -17.24 8.89 5.95
N LEU A 8 -18.08 8.37 5.06
CA LEU A 8 -19.03 9.18 4.31
C LEU A 8 -20.25 9.47 5.17
N SER A 9 -20.60 10.74 5.31
CA SER A 9 -21.85 11.15 5.95
C SER A 9 -22.95 11.27 4.91
N GLY A 10 -24.03 10.48 5.08
CA GLY A 10 -25.19 10.54 4.18
C GLY A 10 -24.99 9.90 2.79
N ALA A 11 -23.92 9.18 2.57
CA ALA A 11 -23.65 8.45 1.34
C ALA A 11 -23.24 6.99 1.62
N VAL A 12 -23.43 6.13 0.63
CA VAL A 12 -23.03 4.72 0.68
C VAL A 12 -21.65 4.57 0.03
N GLY A 13 -20.80 3.74 0.60
CA GLY A 13 -19.49 3.40 0.03
C GLY A 13 -18.35 3.56 1.03
N TYR A 14 -17.17 3.33 0.51
CA TYR A 14 -15.91 3.36 1.24
C TYR A 14 -15.00 4.44 0.67
N ILE A 15 -14.27 5.13 1.53
CA ILE A 15 -13.27 6.12 1.13
C ILE A 15 -11.94 5.85 1.81
N SER A 16 -10.87 6.18 1.12
CA SER A 16 -9.53 6.25 1.69
C SER A 16 -8.82 7.50 1.19
N VAL A 17 -8.03 8.11 2.05
CA VAL A 17 -7.33 9.36 1.75
C VAL A 17 -5.85 9.21 2.06
N SER A 18 -5.01 9.71 1.18
CA SER A 18 -3.59 9.92 1.43
C SER A 18 -3.20 11.33 1.03
N HIS A 19 -2.15 11.85 1.62
CA HIS A 19 -1.57 13.13 1.24
C HIS A 19 -0.05 13.10 1.43
N THR A 20 0.62 13.80 0.55
CA THR A 20 2.03 14.12 0.66
C THR A 20 2.21 15.61 0.36
N ASP A 21 3.43 16.14 0.44
CA ASP A 21 3.65 17.57 0.25
C ASP A 21 3.08 18.06 -1.10
N GLY A 22 2.17 19.04 -1.03
CA GLY A 22 1.51 19.63 -2.19
C GLY A 22 0.36 18.83 -2.81
N TYR A 23 0.10 17.57 -2.39
CA TYR A 23 -0.86 16.68 -3.04
C TYR A 23 -1.78 15.96 -2.06
N ALA A 24 -2.99 15.64 -2.53
CA ALA A 24 -3.94 14.78 -1.83
C ALA A 24 -4.56 13.79 -2.81
N LEU A 25 -4.70 12.54 -2.35
CA LEU A 25 -5.31 11.44 -3.09
C LEU A 25 -6.55 10.96 -2.33
N LEU A 26 -7.67 10.82 -3.04
CA LEU A 26 -8.89 10.24 -2.51
C LEU A 26 -9.32 9.09 -3.40
N ALA A 27 -9.53 7.93 -2.79
CA ALA A 27 -10.19 6.79 -3.42
C ALA A 27 -11.61 6.65 -2.86
N TYR A 28 -12.51 6.25 -3.74
CA TYR A 28 -13.91 5.97 -3.41
C TYR A 28 -14.34 4.68 -4.11
N SER A 29 -15.00 3.79 -3.35
CA SER A 29 -15.64 2.58 -3.89
C SER A 29 -17.06 2.46 -3.35
N LEU A 30 -17.99 2.06 -4.21
CA LEU A 30 -19.39 1.82 -3.84
C LEU A 30 -19.58 0.50 -3.09
N SER A 31 -18.76 -0.49 -3.39
CA SER A 31 -19.00 -1.89 -3.00
C SER A 31 -17.97 -2.46 -2.04
N ASN A 32 -16.71 -2.08 -2.17
CA ASN A 32 -15.62 -2.74 -1.45
C ASN A 32 -14.79 -1.77 -0.63
N PRO A 33 -14.30 -2.16 0.54
CA PRO A 33 -13.29 -1.38 1.27
C PRO A 33 -12.07 -1.10 0.42
N VAL A 34 -11.53 0.12 0.52
CA VAL A 34 -10.34 0.57 -0.23
C VAL A 34 -9.32 1.19 0.71
N GLY A 35 -8.05 1.01 0.38
CA GLY A 35 -6.94 1.71 1.00
C GLY A 35 -6.05 2.33 -0.08
N VAL A 36 -5.61 3.55 0.14
CA VAL A 36 -4.67 4.23 -0.78
C VAL A 36 -3.51 4.83 -0.03
N ASP A 37 -2.37 4.86 -0.71
CA ASP A 37 -1.24 5.66 -0.27
C ASP A 37 -0.57 6.36 -1.45
N MET A 38 0.10 7.48 -1.16
CA MET A 38 0.78 8.31 -2.15
C MET A 38 2.02 8.95 -1.53
N GLU A 39 3.12 8.88 -2.28
CA GLU A 39 4.40 9.44 -1.87
C GLU A 39 5.15 10.04 -3.07
N HIS A 40 6.01 11.01 -2.80
CA HIS A 40 6.98 11.45 -3.80
C HIS A 40 7.96 10.33 -4.14
N VAL A 41 8.30 10.16 -5.43
CA VAL A 41 9.18 9.07 -5.90
C VAL A 41 10.60 9.17 -5.35
N ASP A 42 11.04 10.36 -4.96
CA ASP A 42 12.35 10.62 -4.35
C ASP A 42 12.35 10.46 -2.82
N ARG A 43 11.20 10.11 -2.21
CA ARG A 43 11.12 9.87 -0.78
C ARG A 43 12.02 8.71 -0.36
N ASN A 44 12.99 8.99 0.50
CA ASN A 44 13.86 7.97 1.05
C ASN A 44 13.18 7.24 2.23
N VAL A 45 12.75 6.02 1.99
CA VAL A 45 12.13 5.14 3.00
C VAL A 45 13.09 4.13 3.62
N SER A 46 14.37 4.12 3.22
CA SER A 46 15.36 3.12 3.64
C SER A 46 15.57 3.06 5.16
N ALA A 47 15.46 4.18 5.85
CA ALA A 47 15.57 4.22 7.32
C ALA A 47 14.43 3.46 8.01
N ALA A 48 13.24 3.39 7.41
CA ALA A 48 12.08 2.66 7.91
C ALA A 48 12.01 1.22 7.38
N ALA A 49 12.83 0.85 6.41
CA ALA A 49 12.75 -0.41 5.66
C ALA A 49 12.68 -1.65 6.57
N ARG A 50 13.42 -1.66 7.67
CA ARG A 50 13.42 -2.77 8.65
C ARG A 50 12.06 -3.08 9.26
N ARG A 51 11.09 -2.16 9.18
CA ARG A 51 9.75 -2.31 9.77
C ARG A 51 8.75 -2.96 8.82
N PHE A 52 8.98 -2.83 7.50
CA PHE A 52 7.99 -3.23 6.49
C PHE A 52 8.55 -4.11 5.39
N LEU A 53 9.88 -4.17 5.21
CA LEU A 53 10.49 -4.82 4.07
C LEU A 53 10.86 -6.27 4.34
N ASN A 54 10.44 -7.16 3.45
CA ASN A 54 10.92 -8.53 3.40
C ASN A 54 12.22 -8.60 2.61
N GLU A 55 13.34 -8.92 3.29
CA GLU A 55 14.68 -8.91 2.69
C GLU A 55 14.86 -9.97 1.59
N SER A 56 14.15 -11.11 1.69
CA SER A 56 14.20 -12.13 0.65
C SER A 56 13.58 -11.65 -0.67
N CYS A 57 12.48 -10.88 -0.59
CA CYS A 57 11.87 -10.26 -1.74
C CYS A 57 12.77 -9.17 -2.34
N LEU A 58 13.36 -8.31 -1.49
CA LEU A 58 14.27 -7.27 -1.96
C LEU A 58 15.49 -7.84 -2.70
N SER A 59 16.02 -8.98 -2.24
CA SER A 59 17.17 -9.60 -2.88
C SER A 59 16.88 -10.11 -4.30
N ALA A 60 15.62 -10.42 -4.60
CA ALA A 60 15.16 -10.83 -5.92
C ALA A 60 14.95 -9.66 -6.89
N VAL A 61 14.97 -8.42 -6.39
CA VAL A 61 14.75 -7.21 -7.20
C VAL A 61 16.09 -6.72 -7.76
N PRO A 62 16.18 -6.39 -9.07
CA PRO A 62 17.39 -5.76 -9.66
C PRO A 62 17.80 -4.51 -8.89
N ALA A 63 19.11 -4.27 -8.78
CA ALA A 63 19.63 -3.14 -7.99
C ALA A 63 19.07 -1.79 -8.43
N SER A 64 18.84 -1.60 -9.74
CA SER A 64 18.24 -0.38 -10.31
C SER A 64 16.79 -0.14 -9.91
N GLU A 65 16.07 -1.18 -9.47
CA GLU A 65 14.63 -1.11 -9.13
C GLU A 65 14.38 -1.09 -7.61
N ARG A 66 15.44 -1.21 -6.80
CA ARG A 66 15.26 -1.38 -5.34
C ARG A 66 14.64 -0.19 -4.64
N ASP A 67 14.98 1.02 -5.04
CA ASP A 67 14.44 2.22 -4.41
C ASP A 67 12.93 2.33 -4.65
N ILE A 68 12.50 2.13 -5.89
CA ILE A 68 11.07 2.16 -6.22
C ILE A 68 10.32 0.96 -5.59
N TYR A 69 10.96 -0.21 -5.51
CA TYR A 69 10.40 -1.37 -4.83
C TYR A 69 10.20 -1.12 -3.33
N MET A 70 11.18 -0.50 -2.66
CA MET A 70 11.05 -0.12 -1.25
C MET A 70 9.94 0.91 -1.04
N LEU A 71 9.83 1.91 -1.93
CA LEU A 71 8.77 2.91 -1.88
C LEU A 71 7.39 2.26 -2.08
N ALA A 72 7.24 1.39 -3.08
CA ALA A 72 6.00 0.66 -3.33
C ALA A 72 5.61 -0.25 -2.15
N SER A 73 6.60 -0.90 -1.52
CA SER A 73 6.37 -1.72 -0.33
C SER A 73 5.90 -0.87 0.86
N TRP A 74 6.44 0.32 1.02
CA TRP A 74 5.97 1.29 2.02
C TRP A 74 4.52 1.70 1.74
N CYS A 75 4.22 2.15 0.52
CA CYS A 75 2.87 2.54 0.12
C CYS A 75 1.86 1.40 0.28
N ALA A 76 2.26 0.15 -0.04
CA ALA A 76 1.41 -1.02 0.15
C ALA A 76 1.07 -1.24 1.63
N CYS A 77 2.05 -1.14 2.53
CA CYS A 77 1.81 -1.26 3.97
C CYS A 77 0.88 -0.17 4.51
N GLU A 78 1.08 1.09 4.08
CA GLU A 78 0.24 2.21 4.49
C GLU A 78 -1.19 2.11 3.92
N ALA A 79 -1.34 1.71 2.66
CA ALA A 79 -2.64 1.47 2.04
C ALA A 79 -3.39 0.33 2.74
N LEU A 80 -2.70 -0.77 3.07
CA LEU A 80 -3.25 -1.89 3.83
C LEU A 80 -3.65 -1.48 5.25
N PHE A 81 -2.84 -0.68 5.94
CA PHE A 81 -3.21 -0.15 7.25
C PHE A 81 -4.53 0.65 7.19
N LYS A 82 -4.70 1.47 6.15
CA LYS A 82 -5.94 2.24 5.92
C LYS A 82 -7.13 1.33 5.59
N LEU A 83 -6.87 0.20 4.90
CA LEU A 83 -7.90 -0.77 4.53
C LEU A 83 -8.36 -1.60 5.74
N VAL A 84 -7.43 -2.22 6.46
CA VAL A 84 -7.74 -3.23 7.49
C VAL A 84 -7.62 -2.71 8.91
N GLY A 85 -6.99 -1.55 9.13
CA GLY A 85 -6.70 -1.02 10.46
C GLY A 85 -5.45 -1.63 11.08
N ASN A 86 -5.41 -1.71 12.41
CA ASN A 86 -4.27 -2.29 13.11
C ASN A 86 -4.18 -3.79 12.84
N ILE A 87 -3.06 -4.21 12.26
CA ILE A 87 -2.85 -5.59 11.83
C ILE A 87 -2.37 -6.52 12.96
N GLY A 88 -2.20 -6.02 14.17
CA GLY A 88 -1.85 -6.85 15.34
C GLY A 88 -0.47 -7.52 15.30
N GLY A 89 0.34 -7.22 14.30
CA GLY A 89 1.68 -7.78 14.08
C GLY A 89 2.63 -6.76 13.48
N THR A 90 3.66 -7.23 12.80
CA THR A 90 4.57 -6.38 12.05
C THR A 90 4.28 -6.47 10.55
N TYR A 91 4.38 -5.36 9.83
CA TYR A 91 4.25 -5.40 8.36
C TYR A 91 5.28 -6.33 7.73
N LYS A 92 6.52 -6.32 8.23
CA LYS A 92 7.61 -7.15 7.73
C LYS A 92 7.28 -8.65 7.71
N ASP A 93 6.57 -9.13 8.72
CA ASP A 93 6.28 -10.56 8.89
C ASP A 93 4.96 -10.97 8.24
N ASN A 94 4.02 -10.03 8.13
CA ASN A 94 2.65 -10.30 7.73
C ASN A 94 2.30 -9.82 6.31
N VAL A 95 3.08 -8.88 5.75
CA VAL A 95 2.84 -8.32 4.42
C VAL A 95 4.02 -8.64 3.50
N ILE A 96 3.74 -9.29 2.39
CA ILE A 96 4.72 -9.64 1.37
C ILE A 96 4.32 -8.96 0.07
N VAL A 97 5.11 -7.98 -0.34
CA VAL A 97 5.01 -7.39 -1.68
C VAL A 97 5.88 -8.22 -2.60
N LYS A 98 5.29 -8.89 -3.59
CA LYS A 98 6.06 -9.70 -4.53
C LYS A 98 6.94 -8.82 -5.41
N PRO A 99 8.16 -9.29 -5.79
CA PRO A 99 9.01 -8.55 -6.71
C PRO A 99 8.29 -8.23 -8.01
N PHE A 100 8.45 -6.99 -8.48
CA PHE A 100 7.90 -6.51 -9.75
C PHE A 100 8.90 -5.58 -10.43
N LEU A 101 8.72 -5.34 -11.72
CA LEU A 101 9.45 -4.31 -12.45
C LEU A 101 8.56 -3.08 -12.57
N SER A 102 9.12 -1.93 -12.19
CA SER A 102 8.38 -0.68 -12.18
C SER A 102 8.09 -0.19 -13.61
N GLY A 103 6.91 0.41 -13.78
CA GLY A 103 6.47 1.11 -14.97
C GLY A 103 5.71 2.37 -14.57
N THR A 104 5.06 3.00 -15.54
CA THR A 104 4.21 4.17 -15.26
C THR A 104 2.89 3.79 -14.57
N HIS A 105 2.45 2.57 -14.72
CA HIS A 105 1.28 2.00 -14.04
C HIS A 105 1.32 0.48 -14.13
N GLY A 106 0.58 -0.18 -13.27
CA GLY A 106 0.47 -1.63 -13.28
C GLY A 106 -0.18 -2.18 -12.01
N THR A 107 0.04 -3.46 -11.80
CA THR A 107 -0.41 -4.17 -10.61
C THR A 107 0.76 -4.82 -9.89
N ILE A 108 0.62 -4.95 -8.58
CA ILE A 108 1.59 -5.57 -7.68
C ILE A 108 0.84 -6.60 -6.85
N ASP A 109 1.34 -7.82 -6.82
CA ASP A 109 0.80 -8.84 -5.92
C ASP A 109 1.25 -8.60 -4.49
N VAL A 110 0.30 -8.55 -3.58
CA VAL A 110 0.55 -8.37 -2.15
C VAL A 110 -0.12 -9.51 -1.39
N SER A 111 0.64 -10.25 -0.61
CA SER A 111 0.11 -11.29 0.28
C SER A 111 0.03 -10.77 1.70
N ILE A 112 -1.09 -11.03 2.36
CA ILE A 112 -1.30 -10.74 3.77
C ILE A 112 -1.49 -12.07 4.50
N ASN A 113 -0.73 -12.29 5.57
CA ASN A 113 -0.76 -13.53 6.33
C ASN A 113 -0.80 -13.26 7.84
N GLY A 114 -1.59 -14.02 8.59
CA GLY A 114 -1.59 -14.00 10.05
C GLY A 114 -2.14 -12.73 10.71
N ILE A 115 -2.85 -11.88 9.95
CA ILE A 115 -3.41 -10.63 10.46
C ILE A 115 -4.86 -10.81 10.93
N SER A 116 -5.66 -11.43 10.09
CA SER A 116 -7.08 -11.69 10.35
C SER A 116 -7.57 -12.74 9.36
N PRO A 117 -8.36 -13.72 9.82
CA PRO A 117 -8.96 -14.71 8.91
C PRO A 117 -9.74 -14.08 7.74
N THR A 118 -10.20 -12.84 7.91
CA THR A 118 -10.95 -12.10 6.88
C THR A 118 -10.02 -11.53 5.79
N TYR A 119 -8.75 -11.31 6.11
CA TYR A 119 -7.78 -10.66 5.21
C TYR A 119 -6.53 -11.51 4.92
N ASP A 120 -6.51 -12.77 5.37
CA ASP A 120 -5.47 -13.73 4.97
C ASP A 120 -5.70 -14.11 3.51
N CYS A 121 -5.18 -13.30 2.59
CA CYS A 121 -5.41 -13.45 1.16
C CYS A 121 -4.28 -12.83 0.34
N ASP A 122 -4.23 -13.23 -0.92
CA ASP A 122 -3.48 -12.52 -1.94
C ASP A 122 -4.37 -11.40 -2.51
N LEU A 123 -3.83 -10.19 -2.51
CA LEU A 123 -4.46 -9.00 -3.07
C LEU A 123 -3.64 -8.51 -4.26
N GLU A 124 -4.33 -7.89 -5.20
CA GLU A 124 -3.70 -7.14 -6.27
C GLU A 124 -3.80 -5.65 -5.97
N ALA A 125 -2.65 -5.00 -5.82
CA ALA A 125 -2.58 -3.56 -5.65
C ALA A 125 -2.36 -2.90 -7.01
N MET A 126 -3.19 -1.91 -7.36
CA MET A 126 -2.97 -1.09 -8.55
C MET A 126 -2.03 0.07 -8.21
N TYR A 127 -1.12 0.41 -9.11
CA TYR A 127 -0.25 1.57 -8.93
C TYR A 127 -0.17 2.45 -10.16
N VAL A 128 0.13 3.72 -9.92
CA VAL A 128 0.54 4.72 -10.92
C VAL A 128 1.82 5.38 -10.43
N ASN A 129 2.79 5.49 -11.34
CA ASN A 129 4.04 6.22 -11.15
C ASN A 129 4.18 7.21 -12.31
N ASP A 130 3.97 8.48 -12.04
CA ASP A 130 4.04 9.55 -13.06
C ASP A 130 5.42 10.21 -13.13
N GLY A 131 6.40 9.73 -12.36
CA GLY A 131 7.76 10.25 -12.28
C GLY A 131 7.95 11.29 -11.16
N GLU A 132 6.90 11.82 -10.58
CA GLU A 132 6.90 12.69 -9.41
C GLU A 132 6.28 12.01 -8.20
N LEU A 133 5.14 11.35 -8.41
CA LEU A 133 4.37 10.66 -7.39
C LEU A 133 4.26 9.16 -7.69
N PHE A 134 4.35 8.37 -6.64
CA PHE A 134 3.96 6.97 -6.65
C PHE A 134 2.66 6.83 -5.85
N MET A 135 1.61 6.37 -6.50
CA MET A 135 0.28 6.19 -5.93
C MET A 135 -0.08 4.71 -5.97
N LEU A 136 -0.64 4.19 -4.88
CA LEU A 136 -1.02 2.79 -4.77
C LEU A 136 -2.41 2.66 -4.15
N LEU A 137 -3.23 1.78 -4.73
CA LEU A 137 -4.57 1.45 -4.27
C LEU A 137 -4.71 -0.05 -4.06
N VAL A 138 -5.27 -0.43 -2.93
CA VAL A 138 -5.68 -1.80 -2.60
C VAL A 138 -7.19 -1.82 -2.39
N GLU A 139 -7.86 -2.81 -2.94
CA GLU A 139 -9.28 -3.05 -2.76
C GLU A 139 -9.51 -4.46 -2.22
N ALA A 140 -10.29 -4.58 -1.15
CA ALA A 140 -10.74 -5.87 -0.62
C ALA A 140 -11.91 -6.37 -1.47
N LYS A 141 -11.77 -7.54 -2.08
CA LYS A 141 -12.83 -8.19 -2.88
C LYS A 141 -13.66 -9.14 -2.03
#